data_aa1017e36351c79ebc8d82c2e921e10f
#
_entry.id   aa1017e36351c79ebc8d82c2e921e10f
#
_cell.length_a   1.000
_cell.length_b   1.000
_cell.length_c   1.000
_cell.angle_alpha   90.00
_cell.angle_beta   90.00
_cell.angle_gamma   90.00
#
_symmetry.space_group_name_H-M   'P 1'
#
loop_
_entity.id
_entity.type
_entity.pdbx_description
1 polymer ?
#
loop_
_entity_poly.entity_id
_entity_poly.type
_entity_poly.pdbx_seq_one_letter_code
_entity_poly.pdbx_strand_id
1 'polypeptide(L)'
;MAPPEKCGVHEKLMIYYCTIENCFSCPYKNTECKLNKNIAKNITTWGQLCEKFYVWDYSTNFWYSTTPFPNFDVILTNTRWFYDNGVRGIFNNAITHTSGEFGELRAYLLTRIYQDPLMTEQEYYAHMDKFLQSYYGSGWTYVRQYIDLMEELSSEKHWTCNAPPSGIFNFDTVAANADKINALWDSAEAAADSASILANVQRSRLAATYIVQSAIYDDVMKNGSQAEKEAYYEKNQELYNEYLKFDVAWNERDEEIEFSRAQPPCNW
;
A
#
# COMPACT_ATOMS: atom_id res chain seq x y z
N MET A 1 10.25 -15.31 14.29
CA MET A 1 10.78 -16.27 15.31
C MET A 1 10.46 -17.67 14.87
N ALA A 2 11.47 -18.57 14.83
CA ALA A 2 11.27 -19.98 14.48
C ALA A 2 10.52 -20.71 15.62
N PRO A 3 9.66 -21.69 15.31
CA PRO A 3 9.03 -22.55 16.29
C PRO A 3 10.06 -23.40 17.06
N PRO A 4 9.75 -23.86 18.29
CA PRO A 4 10.63 -24.75 19.04
C PRO A 4 10.68 -26.14 18.38
N GLU A 5 11.88 -26.75 18.37
CA GLU A 5 12.09 -28.08 17.77
C GLU A 5 11.86 -29.24 18.77
N LYS A 6 11.96 -28.96 20.07
CA LYS A 6 12.04 -30.01 21.10
C LYS A 6 10.98 -29.92 22.21
N CYS A 7 10.14 -28.87 22.20
CA CYS A 7 9.08 -28.70 23.21
C CYS A 7 7.79 -28.28 22.54
N GLY A 8 6.67 -28.65 23.14
CA GLY A 8 5.35 -28.13 22.75
C GLY A 8 5.10 -26.74 23.30
N VAL A 9 3.99 -26.16 22.90
CA VAL A 9 3.48 -24.87 23.42
C VAL A 9 2.47 -25.17 24.52
N HIS A 10 2.61 -24.52 25.67
CA HIS A 10 1.66 -24.71 26.77
C HIS A 10 0.30 -24.11 26.37
N GLU A 11 -0.79 -24.81 26.68
CA GLU A 11 -2.19 -24.45 26.31
C GLU A 11 -2.64 -23.03 26.70
N LYS A 12 -2.02 -22.47 27.77
CA LYS A 12 -2.30 -21.10 28.24
C LYS A 12 -1.53 -20.01 27.49
N LEU A 13 -0.57 -20.39 26.65
CA LEU A 13 0.18 -19.42 25.88
C LEU A 13 -0.57 -19.06 24.61
N MET A 14 -0.52 -17.80 24.28
CA MET A 14 -0.92 -17.24 22.99
C MET A 14 0.35 -16.87 22.21
N ILE A 15 0.46 -17.34 21.00
CA ILE A 15 1.56 -16.96 20.11
C ILE A 15 1.08 -15.84 19.20
N TYR A 16 1.86 -14.76 19.18
CA TYR A 16 1.69 -13.62 18.30
C TYR A 16 2.87 -13.58 17.33
N TYR A 17 2.62 -13.87 16.06
CA TYR A 17 3.66 -13.90 15.02
C TYR A 17 3.63 -12.59 14.23
N CYS A 18 4.76 -11.88 14.22
CA CYS A 18 4.88 -10.61 13.50
C CYS A 18 5.48 -10.84 12.11
N THR A 19 4.87 -10.23 11.09
CA THR A 19 5.23 -10.38 9.66
C THR A 19 6.07 -9.25 9.09
N ILE A 20 6.57 -8.33 9.92
CA ILE A 20 7.20 -7.05 9.52
C ILE A 20 8.33 -7.20 8.46
N GLU A 21 9.04 -8.33 8.46
CA GLU A 21 10.16 -8.58 7.54
C GLU A 21 9.73 -9.30 6.26
N ASN A 22 8.41 -9.49 6.05
CA ASN A 22 7.89 -10.23 4.91
C ASN A 22 7.89 -9.41 3.63
N CYS A 23 7.75 -10.13 2.53
CA CYS A 23 7.35 -9.55 1.27
C CYS A 23 5.85 -9.33 1.25
N PHE A 24 5.42 -8.11 0.92
CA PHE A 24 4.03 -7.72 0.76
C PHE A 24 3.58 -7.64 -0.70
N SER A 25 4.49 -7.95 -1.66
CA SER A 25 4.18 -7.98 -3.09
C SER A 25 3.77 -9.37 -3.60
N CYS A 26 3.94 -10.40 -2.79
CA CYS A 26 3.59 -11.75 -3.22
C CYS A 26 2.98 -12.56 -2.07
N PRO A 27 2.17 -13.59 -2.38
CA PRO A 27 1.56 -14.42 -1.36
C PRO A 27 2.59 -15.02 -0.40
N TYR A 28 2.30 -15.02 0.90
CA TYR A 28 3.18 -15.60 1.94
C TYR A 28 3.48 -17.08 1.73
N LYS A 29 2.58 -17.81 1.06
CA LYS A 29 2.79 -19.20 0.66
C LYS A 29 3.82 -19.37 -0.46
N ASN A 30 4.26 -18.30 -1.13
CA ASN A 30 5.26 -18.37 -2.19
C ASN A 30 6.65 -18.63 -1.60
N THR A 31 7.10 -19.88 -1.67
CA THR A 31 8.40 -20.33 -1.15
C THR A 31 9.59 -19.93 -2.01
N GLU A 32 9.37 -19.51 -3.24
CA GLU A 32 10.42 -18.98 -4.13
C GLU A 32 10.81 -17.55 -3.75
N CYS A 33 9.91 -16.81 -3.11
CA CYS A 33 10.22 -15.51 -2.55
C CYS A 33 11.16 -15.64 -1.36
N LYS A 34 12.37 -15.08 -1.47
CA LYS A 34 13.40 -15.16 -0.43
C LYS A 34 12.95 -14.57 0.91
N LEU A 35 12.14 -13.51 0.88
CA LEU A 35 11.60 -12.88 2.08
C LEU A 35 10.53 -13.74 2.75
N ASN A 36 9.72 -14.49 1.98
CA ASN A 36 8.61 -15.28 2.50
C ASN A 36 8.96 -16.75 2.83
N LYS A 37 10.09 -17.27 2.35
CA LYS A 37 10.48 -18.67 2.51
C LYS A 37 10.42 -19.17 3.96
N ASN A 38 11.02 -18.42 4.88
CA ASN A 38 11.07 -18.82 6.29
C ASN A 38 9.74 -18.61 7.01
N ILE A 39 9.00 -17.60 6.61
CA ILE A 39 7.70 -17.25 7.18
C ILE A 39 6.68 -18.32 6.87
N ALA A 40 6.59 -18.74 5.61
CA ALA A 40 5.68 -19.80 5.21
C ALA A 40 5.89 -21.06 6.09
N LYS A 41 7.14 -21.51 6.25
CA LYS A 41 7.48 -22.62 7.13
C LYS A 41 7.12 -22.36 8.58
N ASN A 42 7.46 -21.19 9.11
CA ASN A 42 7.25 -20.89 10.52
C ASN A 42 5.77 -20.82 10.87
N ILE A 43 4.95 -20.16 10.06
CA ILE A 43 3.50 -20.05 10.31
C ILE A 43 2.83 -21.41 10.25
N THR A 44 3.14 -22.23 9.24
CA THR A 44 2.60 -23.59 9.13
C THR A 44 2.96 -24.44 10.36
N THR A 45 4.22 -24.34 10.84
CA THR A 45 4.64 -25.09 12.03
C THR A 45 4.01 -24.56 13.31
N TRP A 46 3.91 -23.24 13.49
CA TRP A 46 3.25 -22.66 14.64
C TRP A 46 1.76 -23.02 14.70
N GLY A 47 1.06 -23.03 13.57
CA GLY A 47 -0.34 -23.42 13.47
C GLY A 47 -0.60 -24.87 13.88
N GLN A 48 0.40 -25.77 13.71
CA GLN A 48 0.34 -27.15 14.16
C GLN A 48 0.63 -27.32 15.67
N LEU A 49 1.41 -26.39 16.24
CA LEU A 49 1.88 -26.48 17.63
C LEU A 49 1.02 -25.71 18.63
N CYS A 50 0.22 -24.75 18.17
CA CYS A 50 -0.47 -23.79 19.04
C CYS A 50 -1.91 -23.55 18.58
N GLU A 51 -2.89 -23.82 19.48
CA GLU A 51 -4.31 -23.55 19.23
C GLU A 51 -4.65 -22.04 19.30
N LYS A 52 -3.91 -21.26 20.09
CA LYS A 52 -4.08 -19.81 20.25
C LYS A 52 -3.04 -19.07 19.43
N PHE A 53 -3.14 -19.22 18.12
CA PHE A 53 -2.21 -18.65 17.17
C PHE A 53 -2.79 -17.40 16.51
N TYR A 54 -2.08 -16.28 16.67
CA TYR A 54 -2.44 -14.96 16.19
C TYR A 54 -1.30 -14.38 15.35
N VAL A 55 -1.65 -13.48 14.43
CA VAL A 55 -0.68 -12.80 13.58
C VAL A 55 -0.79 -11.29 13.79
N TRP A 56 0.36 -10.64 13.85
CA TRP A 56 0.51 -9.21 13.73
C TRP A 56 0.97 -8.94 12.30
N ASP A 57 0.05 -8.49 11.46
CA ASP A 57 0.27 -8.25 10.04
C ASP A 57 0.32 -6.76 9.70
N TYR A 58 0.74 -6.46 8.50
CA TYR A 58 0.91 -5.10 7.99
C TYR A 58 0.24 -4.99 6.62
N SER A 59 -0.31 -3.83 6.30
CA SER A 59 -0.99 -3.63 5.02
C SER A 59 -0.64 -2.34 4.30
N THR A 60 0.29 -1.57 4.83
CA THR A 60 0.69 -0.26 4.30
C THR A 60 2.19 -0.02 4.49
N ASN A 61 2.71 1.03 3.88
CA ASN A 61 4.09 1.47 4.10
C ASN A 61 4.15 2.38 5.33
N PHE A 62 5.06 2.09 6.26
CA PHE A 62 5.20 2.84 7.51
C PHE A 62 6.21 3.99 7.44
N TRP A 63 7.27 3.82 6.64
CA TRP A 63 8.31 4.84 6.53
C TRP A 63 8.02 5.86 5.43
N TYR A 64 7.21 5.47 4.45
CA TYR A 64 6.86 6.30 3.29
C TYR A 64 5.36 6.17 3.03
N SER A 65 4.56 6.65 3.98
CA SER A 65 3.10 6.43 4.00
C SER A 65 2.36 6.99 2.78
N THR A 66 2.94 7.99 2.11
CA THR A 66 2.42 8.58 0.88
C THR A 66 2.81 7.81 -0.39
N THR A 67 3.69 6.81 -0.27
CA THR A 67 4.05 5.94 -1.40
C THR A 67 2.93 4.96 -1.70
N PRO A 68 2.54 4.78 -2.97
CA PRO A 68 1.62 3.70 -3.34
C PRO A 68 2.13 2.33 -2.86
N PHE A 69 1.24 1.55 -2.27
CA PHE A 69 1.55 0.23 -1.70
C PHE A 69 0.63 -0.83 -2.33
N PRO A 70 0.92 -1.26 -3.58
CA PRO A 70 0.05 -2.10 -4.39
C PRO A 70 0.11 -3.57 -3.95
N ASN A 71 -0.73 -3.94 -2.99
CA ASN A 71 -0.82 -5.29 -2.44
C ASN A 71 -2.25 -5.81 -2.30
N PHE A 72 -3.21 -5.20 -3.00
CA PHE A 72 -4.62 -5.61 -2.91
C PHE A 72 -4.86 -7.03 -3.42
N ASP A 73 -4.11 -7.47 -4.43
CA ASP A 73 -4.16 -8.80 -5.03
C ASP A 73 -3.74 -9.91 -4.06
N VAL A 74 -2.87 -9.61 -3.09
CA VAL A 74 -2.35 -10.62 -2.14
C VAL A 74 -3.06 -10.63 -0.79
N ILE A 75 -3.79 -9.58 -0.42
CA ILE A 75 -4.46 -9.47 0.90
C ILE A 75 -5.42 -10.65 1.14
N LEU A 76 -6.30 -10.94 0.19
CA LEU A 76 -7.25 -12.06 0.31
C LEU A 76 -6.53 -13.40 0.42
N THR A 77 -5.56 -13.63 -0.47
CA THR A 77 -4.78 -14.87 -0.52
C THR A 77 -4.02 -15.11 0.77
N ASN A 78 -3.40 -14.06 1.34
CA ASN A 78 -2.66 -14.14 2.58
C ASN A 78 -3.57 -14.42 3.77
N THR A 79 -4.72 -13.73 3.85
CA THR A 79 -5.69 -13.92 4.95
C THR A 79 -6.25 -15.34 4.94
N ARG A 80 -6.63 -15.87 3.77
CA ARG A 80 -7.08 -17.25 3.63
C ARG A 80 -6.00 -18.23 4.06
N TRP A 81 -4.77 -18.00 3.62
CA TRP A 81 -3.65 -18.87 3.98
C TRP A 81 -3.35 -18.86 5.48
N PHE A 82 -3.48 -17.73 6.17
CA PHE A 82 -3.42 -17.66 7.62
C PHE A 82 -4.51 -18.50 8.28
N TYR A 83 -5.76 -18.37 7.82
CA TYR A 83 -6.87 -19.16 8.33
C TYR A 83 -6.64 -20.66 8.15
N ASP A 84 -6.18 -21.10 6.98
CA ASP A 84 -5.88 -22.50 6.66
C ASP A 84 -4.74 -23.07 7.50
N ASN A 85 -3.81 -22.21 7.96
CA ASN A 85 -2.69 -22.57 8.83
C ASN A 85 -2.97 -22.33 10.33
N GLY A 86 -4.21 -22.29 10.74
CA GLY A 86 -4.58 -22.28 12.16
C GLY A 86 -4.54 -20.91 12.84
N VAL A 87 -4.31 -19.83 12.13
CA VAL A 87 -4.44 -18.46 12.67
C VAL A 87 -5.91 -18.22 13.03
N ARG A 88 -6.16 -17.68 14.24
CA ARG A 88 -7.50 -17.44 14.79
C ARG A 88 -7.78 -15.97 15.05
N GLY A 89 -6.81 -15.11 14.85
CA GLY A 89 -7.00 -13.67 14.91
C GLY A 89 -5.83 -12.96 14.27
N ILE A 90 -6.11 -11.80 13.67
CA ILE A 90 -5.13 -10.95 13.02
C ILE A 90 -5.27 -9.56 13.62
N PHE A 91 -4.15 -9.01 14.11
CA PHE A 91 -4.00 -7.59 14.32
C PHE A 91 -3.29 -7.02 13.10
N ASN A 92 -4.00 -6.24 12.31
CA ASN A 92 -3.39 -5.56 11.18
C ASN A 92 -2.92 -4.17 11.63
N ASN A 93 -1.61 -3.98 11.64
CA ASN A 93 -1.04 -2.68 11.86
C ASN A 93 -1.13 -1.90 10.53
N ALA A 94 -2.08 -1.00 10.46
CA ALA A 94 -2.29 -0.09 9.34
C ALA A 94 -2.11 1.35 9.82
N ILE A 95 -1.67 2.23 8.93
CA ILE A 95 -1.63 3.65 9.24
C ILE A 95 -3.07 4.15 9.36
N THR A 96 -3.38 4.69 10.53
CA THR A 96 -4.70 5.27 10.85
C THR A 96 -4.79 6.74 10.48
N HIS A 97 -3.68 7.36 10.05
CA HIS A 97 -3.64 8.75 9.63
C HIS A 97 -4.20 8.93 8.22
N THR A 98 -4.55 10.15 7.89
CA THR A 98 -5.08 10.54 6.58
C THR A 98 -4.12 10.35 5.41
N SER A 99 -2.88 9.99 5.67
CA SER A 99 -1.78 9.89 4.71
C SER A 99 -1.63 8.54 4.01
N GLY A 100 -2.17 7.47 4.59
CA GLY A 100 -2.05 6.14 3.97
C GLY A 100 -2.80 6.07 2.64
N GLU A 101 -2.10 5.70 1.57
CA GLU A 101 -2.74 5.49 0.28
C GLU A 101 -3.88 4.48 0.39
N PHE A 102 -5.07 4.88 -0.04
CA PHE A 102 -6.28 4.06 0.05
C PHE A 102 -6.57 3.47 1.44
N GLY A 103 -6.25 4.20 2.52
CA GLY A 103 -6.41 3.70 3.88
C GLY A 103 -7.83 3.21 4.19
N GLU A 104 -8.85 3.95 3.77
CA GLU A 104 -10.26 3.60 3.96
C GLU A 104 -10.67 2.36 3.16
N LEU A 105 -10.20 2.22 1.92
CA LEU A 105 -10.43 1.03 1.10
C LEU A 105 -9.78 -0.20 1.76
N ARG A 106 -8.52 -0.07 2.23
CA ARG A 106 -7.84 -1.17 2.94
C ARG A 106 -8.58 -1.59 4.18
N ALA A 107 -8.98 -0.62 5.03
CA ALA A 107 -9.74 -0.91 6.24
C ALA A 107 -11.07 -1.61 5.93
N TYR A 108 -11.78 -1.17 4.90
CA TYR A 108 -13.01 -1.81 4.46
C TYR A 108 -12.78 -3.24 4.00
N LEU A 109 -11.83 -3.49 3.08
CA LEU A 109 -11.55 -4.82 2.53
C LEU A 109 -11.03 -5.77 3.61
N LEU A 110 -10.10 -5.34 4.47
CA LEU A 110 -9.60 -6.13 5.59
C LEU A 110 -10.74 -6.53 6.53
N THR A 111 -11.65 -5.61 6.85
CA THR A 111 -12.81 -5.92 7.68
C THR A 111 -13.69 -6.99 7.05
N ARG A 112 -13.92 -6.92 5.72
CA ARG A 112 -14.74 -7.91 5.00
C ARG A 112 -14.11 -9.29 5.00
N ILE A 113 -12.81 -9.39 4.67
CA ILE A 113 -12.13 -10.68 4.59
C ILE A 113 -11.86 -11.31 5.96
N TYR A 114 -11.75 -10.51 7.04
CA TYR A 114 -11.63 -11.04 8.41
C TYR A 114 -12.95 -11.60 8.92
N GLN A 115 -14.08 -11.10 8.44
CA GLN A 115 -15.41 -11.66 8.73
C GLN A 115 -15.67 -12.95 7.93
N ASP A 116 -15.13 -13.03 6.70
CA ASP A 116 -15.26 -14.20 5.82
C ASP A 116 -13.92 -14.50 5.11
N PRO A 117 -13.02 -15.24 5.75
CA PRO A 117 -11.72 -15.60 5.15
C PRO A 117 -11.84 -16.57 3.97
N LEU A 118 -13.03 -17.15 3.75
CA LEU A 118 -13.32 -18.03 2.62
C LEU A 118 -13.97 -17.31 1.43
N MET A 119 -14.17 -16.00 1.53
CA MET A 119 -14.67 -15.15 0.45
C MET A 119 -13.96 -15.44 -0.87
N THR A 120 -14.70 -15.56 -1.95
CA THR A 120 -14.13 -15.77 -3.28
C THR A 120 -13.43 -14.51 -3.79
N GLU A 121 -12.51 -14.67 -4.73
CA GLU A 121 -11.86 -13.54 -5.39
C GLU A 121 -12.87 -12.62 -6.09
N GLN A 122 -13.90 -13.19 -6.71
CA GLN A 122 -14.99 -12.42 -7.33
C GLN A 122 -15.74 -11.55 -6.30
N GLU A 123 -16.05 -12.09 -5.12
CA GLU A 123 -16.71 -11.35 -4.04
C GLU A 123 -15.81 -10.28 -3.48
N TYR A 124 -14.51 -10.56 -3.34
CA TYR A 124 -13.52 -9.59 -2.89
C TYR A 124 -13.44 -8.37 -3.81
N TYR A 125 -13.29 -8.58 -5.10
CA TYR A 125 -13.27 -7.48 -6.07
C TYR A 125 -14.63 -6.78 -6.21
N ALA A 126 -15.75 -7.48 -6.04
CA ALA A 126 -17.06 -6.84 -5.97
C ALA A 126 -17.19 -5.92 -4.75
N HIS A 127 -16.59 -6.27 -3.61
CA HIS A 127 -16.50 -5.38 -2.47
C HIS A 127 -15.61 -4.17 -2.74
N MET A 128 -14.47 -4.35 -3.40
CA MET A 128 -13.60 -3.25 -3.83
C MET A 128 -14.38 -2.28 -4.73
N ASP A 129 -15.00 -2.77 -5.79
CA ASP A 129 -15.75 -1.94 -6.74
C ASP A 129 -16.90 -1.20 -6.05
N LYS A 130 -17.62 -1.86 -5.14
CA LYS A 130 -18.70 -1.23 -4.36
C LYS A 130 -18.19 -0.09 -3.49
N PHE A 131 -17.03 -0.27 -2.85
CA PHE A 131 -16.40 0.81 -2.08
C PHE A 131 -16.01 1.97 -2.99
N LEU A 132 -15.30 1.68 -4.09
CA LEU A 132 -14.85 2.69 -5.03
C LEU A 132 -16.01 3.49 -5.61
N GLN A 133 -17.12 2.84 -6.00
CA GLN A 133 -18.34 3.52 -6.45
C GLN A 133 -18.90 4.50 -5.41
N SER A 134 -18.97 4.05 -4.16
CA SER A 134 -19.48 4.89 -3.07
C SER A 134 -18.56 6.06 -2.74
N TYR A 135 -17.25 5.88 -2.82
CA TYR A 135 -16.25 6.81 -2.33
C TYR A 135 -15.79 7.81 -3.39
N TYR A 136 -15.77 7.40 -4.67
CA TYR A 136 -15.29 8.20 -5.81
C TYR A 136 -16.38 8.52 -6.83
N GLY A 137 -17.64 8.18 -6.56
CA GLY A 137 -18.78 8.48 -7.44
C GLY A 137 -18.54 7.99 -8.87
N SER A 138 -18.93 8.80 -9.86
CA SER A 138 -18.81 8.43 -11.28
C SER A 138 -17.37 8.22 -11.78
N GLY A 139 -16.38 8.74 -11.04
CA GLY A 139 -14.94 8.59 -11.36
C GLY A 139 -14.31 7.26 -10.94
N TRP A 140 -15.04 6.40 -10.26
CA TRP A 140 -14.51 5.18 -9.63
C TRP A 140 -13.75 4.23 -10.57
N THR A 141 -14.18 4.11 -11.82
CA THR A 141 -13.54 3.23 -12.80
C THR A 141 -12.13 3.66 -13.17
N TYR A 142 -11.85 4.96 -13.15
CA TYR A 142 -10.50 5.48 -13.37
C TYR A 142 -9.59 5.20 -12.17
N VAL A 143 -10.12 5.32 -10.96
CA VAL A 143 -9.39 4.96 -9.74
C VAL A 143 -9.10 3.46 -9.71
N ARG A 144 -10.06 2.62 -10.15
CA ARG A 144 -9.83 1.17 -10.27
C ARG A 144 -8.71 0.86 -11.26
N GLN A 145 -8.72 1.48 -12.43
CA GLN A 145 -7.66 1.31 -13.43
C GLN A 145 -6.29 1.79 -12.91
N TYR A 146 -6.27 2.83 -12.08
CA TYR A 146 -5.03 3.25 -11.43
C TYR A 146 -4.50 2.19 -10.45
N ILE A 147 -5.36 1.59 -9.62
CA ILE A 147 -4.98 0.50 -8.71
C ILE A 147 -4.36 -0.66 -9.49
N ASP A 148 -5.06 -1.12 -10.55
CA ASP A 148 -4.59 -2.23 -11.37
C ASP A 148 -3.24 -1.89 -12.07
N LEU A 149 -3.07 -0.65 -12.53
CA LEU A 149 -1.81 -0.19 -13.11
C LEU A 149 -0.66 -0.18 -12.10
N MET A 150 -0.89 0.27 -10.86
CA MET A 150 0.17 0.30 -9.84
C MET A 150 0.58 -1.11 -9.41
N GLU A 151 -0.34 -2.07 -9.37
CA GLU A 151 -0.03 -3.48 -9.16
C GLU A 151 0.83 -4.04 -10.31
N GLU A 152 0.51 -3.72 -11.56
CA GLU A 152 1.31 -4.10 -12.72
C GLU A 152 2.74 -3.52 -12.65
N LEU A 153 2.87 -2.22 -12.40
CA LEU A 153 4.16 -1.51 -12.36
C LEU A 153 5.09 -1.95 -11.22
N SER A 154 4.55 -2.60 -10.20
CA SER A 154 5.31 -3.10 -9.05
C SER A 154 5.60 -4.60 -9.11
N SER A 155 5.01 -5.35 -10.04
CA SER A 155 4.94 -6.82 -10.06
C SER A 155 6.29 -7.54 -10.08
N GLU A 156 7.35 -6.90 -10.59
CA GLU A 156 8.69 -7.49 -10.68
C GLU A 156 9.51 -7.33 -9.40
N LYS A 157 9.02 -6.60 -8.40
CA LYS A 157 9.78 -6.29 -7.19
C LYS A 157 9.22 -6.99 -5.95
N HIS A 158 10.11 -7.21 -4.99
CA HIS A 158 9.78 -7.73 -3.67
C HIS A 158 10.12 -6.68 -2.61
N TRP A 159 9.13 -6.29 -1.79
CA TRP A 159 9.32 -5.24 -0.79
C TRP A 159 8.73 -5.59 0.57
N THR A 160 9.28 -4.95 1.60
CA THR A 160 8.74 -4.96 2.97
C THR A 160 7.86 -3.74 3.22
N CYS A 161 7.19 -3.67 4.36
CA CYS A 161 6.36 -2.52 4.75
C CYS A 161 7.17 -1.23 5.05
N ASN A 162 8.49 -1.26 4.95
CA ASN A 162 9.38 -0.12 5.15
C ASN A 162 10.20 0.20 3.89
N ALA A 163 9.83 -0.36 2.74
CA ALA A 163 10.59 -0.16 1.51
C ALA A 163 10.47 1.28 1.00
N PRO A 164 11.59 1.89 0.55
CA PRO A 164 11.54 3.19 -0.11
C PRO A 164 10.78 3.09 -1.45
N PRO A 165 10.28 4.21 -2.01
CA PRO A 165 9.55 4.20 -3.28
C PRO A 165 10.28 3.48 -4.41
N SER A 166 11.60 3.68 -4.56
CA SER A 166 12.45 2.97 -5.53
C SER A 166 12.61 1.47 -5.24
N GLY A 167 12.33 1.04 -4.03
CA GLY A 167 12.29 -0.38 -3.64
C GLY A 167 11.00 -1.07 -4.07
N ILE A 168 9.90 -0.32 -4.23
CA ILE A 168 8.59 -0.80 -4.67
C ILE A 168 8.47 -0.73 -6.19
N PHE A 169 8.92 0.38 -6.79
CA PHE A 169 8.76 0.66 -8.22
C PHE A 169 10.10 0.79 -8.94
N ASN A 170 10.10 0.46 -10.24
CA ASN A 170 11.13 0.90 -11.15
C ASN A 170 10.78 2.33 -11.62
N PHE A 171 11.60 3.30 -11.31
CA PHE A 171 11.34 4.71 -11.62
C PHE A 171 11.30 5.00 -13.12
N ASP A 172 12.12 4.33 -13.95
CA ASP A 172 12.03 4.49 -15.41
C ASP A 172 10.66 4.03 -15.93
N THR A 173 10.13 2.93 -15.36
CA THR A 173 8.81 2.41 -15.75
C THR A 173 7.69 3.34 -15.28
N VAL A 174 7.78 3.90 -14.07
CA VAL A 174 6.81 4.89 -13.56
C VAL A 174 6.85 6.15 -14.42
N ALA A 175 8.05 6.68 -14.73
CA ALA A 175 8.22 7.87 -15.57
C ALA A 175 7.63 7.67 -16.97
N ALA A 176 7.84 6.49 -17.57
CA ALA A 176 7.26 6.14 -18.87
C ALA A 176 5.72 6.04 -18.87
N ASN A 177 5.11 5.84 -17.69
CA ASN A 177 3.65 5.78 -17.49
C ASN A 177 3.07 7.05 -16.84
N ALA A 178 3.87 8.10 -16.62
CA ALA A 178 3.44 9.30 -15.90
C ALA A 178 2.18 9.96 -16.51
N ASP A 179 2.14 10.08 -17.84
CA ASP A 179 0.99 10.65 -18.55
C ASP A 179 -0.27 9.79 -18.35
N LYS A 180 -0.15 8.47 -18.42
CA LYS A 180 -1.26 7.54 -18.18
C LYS A 180 -1.78 7.65 -16.75
N ILE A 181 -0.87 7.70 -15.78
CA ILE A 181 -1.21 7.86 -14.36
C ILE A 181 -1.98 9.18 -14.15
N ASN A 182 -1.45 10.28 -14.66
CA ASN A 182 -2.08 11.60 -14.55
C ASN A 182 -3.45 11.63 -15.23
N ALA A 183 -3.57 11.10 -16.47
CA ALA A 183 -4.84 11.09 -17.21
C ALA A 183 -5.95 10.31 -16.49
N LEU A 184 -5.63 9.23 -15.77
CA LEU A 184 -6.61 8.50 -14.96
C LEU A 184 -7.16 9.38 -13.83
N TRP A 185 -6.29 10.10 -13.12
CA TRP A 185 -6.71 10.98 -12.04
C TRP A 185 -7.43 12.23 -12.55
N ASP A 186 -6.98 12.84 -13.66
CA ASP A 186 -7.67 13.95 -14.33
C ASP A 186 -9.10 13.54 -14.71
N SER A 187 -9.26 12.33 -15.24
CA SER A 187 -10.58 11.79 -15.59
C SER A 187 -11.45 11.53 -14.38
N ALA A 188 -10.85 11.05 -13.28
CA ALA A 188 -11.57 10.82 -12.03
C ALA A 188 -12.06 12.15 -11.40
N GLU A 189 -11.22 13.20 -11.41
CA GLU A 189 -11.59 14.54 -10.94
C GLU A 189 -12.70 15.16 -11.82
N ALA A 190 -12.56 15.08 -13.14
CA ALA A 190 -13.56 15.59 -14.08
C ALA A 190 -14.94 14.89 -13.96
N ALA A 191 -14.94 13.62 -13.51
CA ALA A 191 -16.17 12.84 -13.31
C ALA A 191 -16.77 13.01 -11.90
N ALA A 192 -16.13 13.77 -11.01
CA ALA A 192 -16.64 13.97 -9.65
C ALA A 192 -17.95 14.76 -9.67
N ASP A 193 -19.00 14.19 -9.07
CA ASP A 193 -20.36 14.72 -9.11
C ASP A 193 -20.72 15.57 -7.87
N SER A 194 -19.81 15.70 -6.93
CA SER A 194 -19.96 16.58 -5.74
C SER A 194 -18.60 17.04 -5.21
N ALA A 195 -18.62 18.12 -4.41
CA ALA A 195 -17.41 18.64 -3.78
C ALA A 195 -16.75 17.62 -2.82
N SER A 196 -17.55 16.79 -2.15
CA SER A 196 -17.01 15.74 -1.27
C SER A 196 -16.34 14.62 -2.05
N ILE A 197 -16.92 14.19 -3.17
CA ILE A 197 -16.30 13.20 -4.06
C ILE A 197 -15.02 13.77 -4.66
N LEU A 198 -15.03 15.02 -5.14
CA LEU A 198 -13.83 15.65 -5.66
C LEU A 198 -12.70 15.70 -4.61
N ALA A 199 -13.02 16.05 -3.36
CA ALA A 199 -12.04 16.04 -2.28
C ALA A 199 -11.44 14.66 -2.01
N ASN A 200 -12.26 13.59 -2.07
CA ASN A 200 -11.78 12.22 -1.95
C ASN A 200 -10.81 11.83 -3.10
N VAL A 201 -11.16 12.22 -4.34
CA VAL A 201 -10.30 11.97 -5.52
C VAL A 201 -8.99 12.72 -5.37
N GLN A 202 -9.02 14.03 -5.05
CA GLN A 202 -7.83 14.87 -4.90
C GLN A 202 -6.91 14.35 -3.80
N ARG A 203 -7.45 13.96 -2.64
CA ARG A 203 -6.65 13.39 -1.55
C ARG A 203 -5.97 12.09 -1.97
N SER A 204 -6.68 11.21 -2.63
CA SER A 204 -6.12 9.91 -3.06
C SER A 204 -5.09 10.07 -4.19
N ARG A 205 -5.23 11.10 -5.03
CA ARG A 205 -4.26 11.44 -6.09
C ARG A 205 -2.88 11.83 -5.55
N LEU A 206 -2.78 12.27 -4.30
CA LEU A 206 -1.50 12.73 -3.72
C LEU A 206 -0.40 11.67 -3.81
N ALA A 207 -0.73 10.41 -3.56
CA ALA A 207 0.21 9.30 -3.67
C ALA A 207 0.70 9.08 -5.12
N ALA A 208 -0.20 9.23 -6.10
CA ALA A 208 0.15 9.14 -7.51
C ALA A 208 1.06 10.30 -7.94
N THR A 209 0.75 11.52 -7.52
CA THR A 209 1.60 12.68 -7.79
C THR A 209 2.98 12.51 -7.17
N TYR A 210 3.04 12.05 -5.92
CA TYR A 210 4.30 11.79 -5.22
C TYR A 210 5.20 10.79 -5.95
N ILE A 211 4.66 9.64 -6.36
CA ILE A 211 5.48 8.62 -7.02
C ILE A 211 5.95 9.07 -8.41
N VAL A 212 5.13 9.80 -9.16
CA VAL A 212 5.54 10.36 -10.45
C VAL A 212 6.65 11.40 -10.26
N GLN A 213 6.48 12.35 -9.32
CA GLN A 213 7.52 13.34 -9.02
C GLN A 213 8.83 12.68 -8.56
N SER A 214 8.74 11.64 -7.75
CA SER A 214 9.91 10.87 -7.31
C SER A 214 10.62 10.20 -8.49
N ALA A 215 9.87 9.64 -9.42
CA ALA A 215 10.42 8.91 -10.56
C ALA A 215 11.13 9.79 -11.60
N ILE A 216 10.65 11.02 -11.81
CA ILE A 216 11.22 11.93 -12.81
C ILE A 216 12.33 12.85 -12.24
N TYR A 217 12.53 12.87 -10.92
CA TYR A 217 13.42 13.81 -10.24
C TYR A 217 14.84 13.82 -10.84
N ASP A 218 15.48 12.66 -10.89
CA ASP A 218 16.88 12.55 -11.31
C ASP A 218 17.07 13.00 -12.78
N ASP A 219 16.16 12.62 -13.67
CA ASP A 219 16.22 12.99 -15.07
C ASP A 219 15.99 14.49 -15.25
N VAL A 220 14.98 15.06 -14.64
CA VAL A 220 14.70 16.51 -14.70
C VAL A 220 15.88 17.31 -14.14
N MET A 221 16.43 16.91 -12.98
CA MET A 221 17.54 17.66 -12.37
C MET A 221 18.82 17.57 -13.17
N LYS A 222 19.10 16.43 -13.79
CA LYS A 222 20.33 16.19 -14.56
C LYS A 222 20.24 16.72 -15.99
N ASN A 223 19.16 16.44 -16.69
CA ASN A 223 19.03 16.64 -18.12
C ASN A 223 18.03 17.74 -18.50
N GLY A 224 17.13 18.11 -17.59
CA GLY A 224 16.07 19.09 -17.85
C GLY A 224 16.58 20.51 -18.06
N SER A 225 15.87 21.24 -18.92
CA SER A 225 16.06 22.69 -19.10
C SER A 225 15.69 23.46 -17.81
N GLN A 226 16.07 24.73 -17.74
CA GLN A 226 15.72 25.57 -16.60
C GLN A 226 14.19 25.68 -16.41
N ALA A 227 13.43 25.76 -17.52
CA ALA A 227 11.97 25.82 -17.47
C ALA A 227 11.35 24.52 -16.93
N GLU A 228 11.88 23.36 -17.31
CA GLU A 228 11.42 22.05 -16.78
C GLU A 228 11.73 21.90 -15.29
N LYS A 229 12.90 22.38 -14.84
CA LYS A 229 13.23 22.39 -13.41
C LYS A 229 12.31 23.32 -12.61
N GLU A 230 11.99 24.49 -13.14
CA GLU A 230 11.06 25.41 -12.51
C GLU A 230 9.65 24.82 -12.42
N ALA A 231 9.13 24.22 -13.50
CA ALA A 231 7.85 23.53 -13.51
C ALA A 231 7.81 22.37 -12.49
N TYR A 232 8.92 21.61 -12.37
CA TYR A 232 9.06 20.57 -11.36
C TYR A 232 8.98 21.14 -9.94
N TYR A 233 9.66 22.24 -9.65
CA TYR A 233 9.62 22.88 -8.34
C TYR A 233 8.23 23.42 -8.01
N GLU A 234 7.54 24.02 -8.99
CA GLU A 234 6.16 24.49 -8.83
C GLU A 234 5.23 23.33 -8.46
N LYS A 235 5.36 22.19 -9.19
CA LYS A 235 4.54 21.01 -8.93
C LYS A 235 4.80 20.40 -7.55
N ASN A 236 6.05 20.37 -7.10
CA ASN A 236 6.38 19.93 -5.75
C ASN A 236 5.82 20.86 -4.68
N GLN A 237 5.83 22.17 -4.92
CA GLN A 237 5.23 23.13 -3.99
C GLN A 237 3.70 22.97 -3.92
N GLU A 238 3.04 22.71 -5.06
CA GLU A 238 1.62 22.37 -5.09
C GLU A 238 1.33 21.10 -4.27
N LEU A 239 2.10 20.04 -4.49
CA LEU A 239 1.96 18.77 -3.76
C LEU A 239 2.11 18.97 -2.24
N TYR A 240 3.10 19.75 -1.83
CA TYR A 240 3.30 20.08 -0.41
C TYR A 240 2.11 20.84 0.18
N ASN A 241 1.60 21.84 -0.55
CA ASN A 241 0.42 22.61 -0.11
C ASN A 241 -0.83 21.73 0.00
N GLU A 242 -1.02 20.76 -0.92
CA GLU A 242 -2.12 19.81 -0.84
C GLU A 242 -1.95 18.84 0.35
N TYR A 243 -0.73 18.42 0.69
CA TYR A 243 -0.49 17.65 1.91
C TYR A 243 -0.93 18.41 3.15
N LEU A 244 -0.58 19.69 3.27
CA LEU A 244 -1.02 20.53 4.38
C LEU A 244 -2.55 20.69 4.41
N LYS A 245 -3.17 20.89 3.26
CA LYS A 245 -4.64 21.04 3.12
C LYS A 245 -5.40 19.78 3.58
N PHE A 246 -4.89 18.61 3.29
CA PHE A 246 -5.53 17.33 3.62
C PHE A 246 -5.02 16.71 4.92
N ASP A 247 -4.20 17.44 5.69
CA ASP A 247 -3.60 16.98 6.95
C ASP A 247 -2.93 15.60 6.78
N VAL A 248 -2.09 15.50 5.74
CA VAL A 248 -1.40 14.26 5.39
C VAL A 248 -0.15 14.11 6.24
N ALA A 249 -0.15 13.13 7.14
CA ALA A 249 1.05 12.77 7.89
C ALA A 249 2.03 12.00 6.99
N TRP A 250 3.32 12.24 7.19
CA TRP A 250 4.37 11.67 6.36
C TRP A 250 4.66 10.20 6.66
N ASN A 251 4.70 9.84 7.93
CA ASN A 251 5.02 8.49 8.40
C ASN A 251 4.25 8.15 9.68
N GLU A 252 4.47 6.93 10.21
CA GLU A 252 3.81 6.44 11.42
C GLU A 252 4.10 7.24 12.69
N ARG A 253 5.16 8.07 12.69
CA ARG A 253 5.55 8.90 13.84
C ARG A 253 4.96 10.29 13.81
N ASP A 254 4.18 10.61 12.77
CA ASP A 254 3.61 11.94 12.56
C ASP A 254 4.69 13.04 12.51
N GLU A 255 5.86 12.68 11.96
CA GLU A 255 6.94 13.64 11.76
C GLU A 255 6.54 14.65 10.70
N GLU A 256 6.95 15.89 10.88
CA GLU A 256 6.72 16.95 9.90
C GLU A 256 7.35 16.59 8.56
N ILE A 257 6.63 16.92 7.48
CA ILE A 257 7.13 16.75 6.13
C ILE A 257 8.26 17.75 5.90
N GLU A 258 9.47 17.24 5.73
CA GLU A 258 10.58 18.09 5.29
C GLU A 258 10.39 18.43 3.81
N PHE A 259 10.16 19.70 3.53
CA PHE A 259 10.01 20.20 2.18
C PHE A 259 11.34 20.65 1.59
N SER A 260 11.74 20.03 0.49
CA SER A 260 12.82 20.52 -0.37
C SER A 260 12.22 21.00 -1.69
N ARG A 261 12.52 22.24 -2.09
CA ARG A 261 12.06 22.76 -3.37
C ARG A 261 12.52 21.93 -4.56
N ALA A 262 13.66 21.27 -4.42
CA ALA A 262 14.26 20.46 -5.48
C ALA A 262 13.79 19.01 -5.51
N GLN A 263 13.20 18.50 -4.42
CA GLN A 263 12.78 17.09 -4.31
C GLN A 263 11.31 17.01 -3.90
N PRO A 264 10.61 15.92 -4.23
CA PRO A 264 9.29 15.67 -3.68
C PRO A 264 9.32 15.78 -2.16
N PRO A 265 8.22 16.17 -1.49
CA PRO A 265 8.15 16.17 -0.03
C PRO A 265 8.53 14.78 0.48
N CYS A 266 9.65 14.67 1.16
CA CYS A 266 10.18 13.39 1.67
C CYS A 266 10.95 13.60 2.97
N ASN A 267 10.83 12.65 3.88
CA ASN A 267 11.78 12.48 4.98
C ASN A 267 12.87 11.51 4.53
N TRP A 268 14.10 11.90 4.71
CA TRP A 268 15.29 11.08 4.46
C TRP A 268 15.80 10.43 5.74
#